data_ea1e55dfa8162f3f8128e7d76586600d
#
_entry.id   ea1e55dfa8162f3f8128e7d76586600d
#
_cell.length_a   1.000
_cell.length_b   1.000
_cell.length_c   1.000
_cell.angle_alpha   90.00
_cell.angle_beta   90.00
_cell.angle_gamma   90.00
#
_symmetry.space_group_name_H-M   'P 1'
#
loop_
_entity.id
_entity.type
_entity.pdbx_description
1 polymer ?
#
loop_
_entity_poly.entity_id
_entity_poly.type
_entity_poly.pdbx_seq_one_letter_code
_entity_poly.pdbx_strand_id
1 'polypeptide(L)'
;FLLEKGIRCPVCDKVFKTKMIKNGRVKRLESDKDLRPRHQYIDTLKYDICSCPHCGYTAMTRFFPHITNVQSKLIKENICSKFHAQIEPEPAVYDYDRALERYKLSLFNTIVKKGKTSEKAYTCLKIAWLYRGKAETMDAATEEGKAAIAECKKEEEAFYKQAYDGMLKAVSTEMFPICGMDQGTVDYLLATMSIHYKKYDVASKLLAGILASNTAGRQMKDKALNLKEEVVAELKKGRG
;
A
#
# COMPACT_ATOMS: atom_id res chain seq x y z
N PHE A 1 13.99 1.58 16.71
CA PHE A 1 12.87 1.91 15.82
C PHE A 1 11.68 0.97 16.00
N LEU A 2 11.91 -0.30 16.42
CA LEU A 2 10.88 -1.33 16.55
C LEU A 2 10.48 -1.55 18.00
N LEU A 3 9.22 -1.94 18.21
CA LEU A 3 8.69 -2.48 19.44
C LEU A 3 7.88 -3.74 19.15
N GLU A 4 7.80 -4.65 20.10
CA GLU A 4 6.84 -5.75 20.08
C GLU A 4 5.58 -5.34 20.83
N LYS A 5 4.43 -5.47 20.18
CA LYS A 5 3.12 -5.17 20.75
C LYS A 5 2.27 -6.43 20.81
N GLY A 6 1.68 -6.70 21.97
CA GLY A 6 0.66 -7.74 22.12
C GLY A 6 -0.64 -7.34 21.41
N ILE A 7 -1.15 -8.21 20.55
CA ILE A 7 -2.40 -8.00 19.81
C ILE A 7 -3.27 -9.25 19.98
N ARG A 8 -4.58 -9.06 20.22
CA ARG A 8 -5.57 -10.13 20.21
C ARG A 8 -6.10 -10.32 18.80
N CYS A 9 -6.06 -11.56 18.32
CA CYS A 9 -6.57 -11.89 16.99
C CYS A 9 -8.10 -11.92 16.99
N PRO A 10 -8.81 -11.17 16.13
CA PRO A 10 -10.27 -11.13 16.12
C PRO A 10 -10.90 -12.40 15.52
N VAL A 11 -10.10 -13.32 14.96
CA VAL A 11 -10.58 -14.57 14.35
C VAL A 11 -10.48 -15.75 15.30
N CYS A 12 -9.34 -15.92 16.00
CA CYS A 12 -9.09 -17.06 16.90
C CYS A 12 -9.00 -16.69 18.37
N ASP A 13 -9.13 -15.41 18.71
CA ASP A 13 -9.12 -14.83 20.05
C ASP A 13 -7.79 -14.99 20.83
N LYS A 14 -6.76 -15.59 20.24
CA LYS A 14 -5.44 -15.74 20.87
C LYS A 14 -4.64 -14.45 20.80
N VAL A 15 -3.84 -14.19 21.85
CA VAL A 15 -2.91 -13.06 21.90
C VAL A 15 -1.56 -13.49 21.30
N PHE A 16 -0.98 -12.63 20.48
CA PHE A 16 0.36 -12.83 19.92
C PHE A 16 1.12 -11.50 19.89
N LYS A 17 2.44 -11.57 19.75
CA LYS A 17 3.29 -10.39 19.60
C LYS A 17 3.51 -10.10 18.12
N THR A 18 3.50 -8.81 17.76
CA THR A 18 3.86 -8.35 16.41
C THR A 18 4.79 -7.16 16.51
N LYS A 19 5.70 -7.04 15.52
CA LYS A 19 6.62 -5.90 15.42
C LYS A 19 5.89 -4.70 14.83
N MET A 20 6.08 -3.55 15.47
CA MET A 20 5.53 -2.27 15.03
C MET A 20 6.59 -1.17 15.13
N ILE A 21 6.40 -0.12 14.35
CA ILE A 21 7.24 1.08 14.43
C ILE A 21 6.94 1.86 15.71
N LYS A 22 7.99 2.27 16.44
CA LYS A 22 7.88 3.19 17.58
C LYS A 22 7.54 4.59 17.07
N ASN A 23 6.36 5.10 17.44
CA ASN A 23 5.97 6.48 17.10
C ASN A 23 7.02 7.49 17.61
N GLY A 24 7.29 8.51 16.80
CA GLY A 24 8.22 9.60 17.15
C GLY A 24 9.71 9.23 17.10
N ARG A 25 10.08 7.98 16.80
CA ARG A 25 11.48 7.55 16.69
C ARG A 25 12.01 7.50 15.26
N VAL A 26 11.14 7.60 14.29
CA VAL A 26 11.48 7.52 12.87
C VAL A 26 11.27 8.88 12.22
N LYS A 27 12.34 9.47 11.69
CA LYS A 27 12.29 10.75 10.99
C LYS A 27 11.67 10.54 9.60
N ARG A 28 10.56 11.25 9.34
CA ARG A 28 9.93 11.24 8.04
C ARG A 28 10.73 12.11 7.07
N LEU A 29 10.92 11.60 5.86
CA LEU A 29 11.48 12.30 4.72
C LEU A 29 10.35 12.72 3.77
N GLU A 30 10.68 13.45 2.72
CA GLU A 30 9.75 13.75 1.64
C GLU A 30 9.27 12.45 0.99
N SER A 31 7.95 12.34 0.81
CA SER A 31 7.35 11.17 0.15
C SER A 31 7.59 11.21 -1.36
N ASP A 32 7.56 10.04 -2.00
CA ASP A 32 7.52 9.98 -3.47
C ASP A 32 6.25 10.69 -4.00
N LYS A 33 6.24 11.01 -5.30
CA LYS A 33 5.11 11.70 -5.94
C LYS A 33 3.77 10.98 -5.73
N ASP A 34 3.79 9.64 -5.74
CA ASP A 34 2.63 8.79 -5.51
C ASP A 34 2.35 8.52 -4.02
N LEU A 35 2.84 9.38 -3.14
CA LEU A 35 2.66 9.36 -1.69
C LEU A 35 3.31 8.18 -0.96
N ARG A 36 4.21 7.40 -1.62
CA ARG A 36 4.99 6.39 -0.90
C ARG A 36 5.74 7.07 0.24
N PRO A 37 5.54 6.64 1.49
CA PRO A 37 6.24 7.24 2.63
C PRO A 37 7.73 6.89 2.59
N ARG A 38 8.57 7.89 2.82
CA ARG A 38 10.02 7.74 3.00
C ARG A 38 10.40 8.05 4.43
N HIS A 39 11.30 7.27 4.96
CA HIS A 39 11.81 7.47 6.32
C HIS A 39 13.32 7.25 6.35
N GLN A 40 13.98 7.93 7.28
CA GLN A 40 15.40 7.76 7.51
C GLN A 40 15.65 6.43 8.25
N TYR A 41 16.60 5.65 7.76
CA TYR A 41 17.11 4.39 8.35
C TYR A 41 16.18 3.17 8.31
N ILE A 42 14.89 3.32 8.08
CA ILE A 42 13.96 2.19 8.08
C ILE A 42 12.81 2.43 7.10
N ASP A 43 12.48 1.43 6.31
CA ASP A 43 11.24 1.45 5.53
C ASP A 43 10.09 0.93 6.41
N THR A 44 9.22 1.86 6.81
CA THR A 44 8.10 1.57 7.72
C THR A 44 7.02 0.70 7.09
N LEU A 45 6.96 0.65 5.75
CA LEU A 45 6.02 -0.22 5.03
C LEU A 45 6.21 -1.69 5.41
N LYS A 46 7.43 -2.14 5.70
CA LYS A 46 7.72 -3.52 6.08
C LYS A 46 6.98 -4.00 7.34
N TYR A 47 6.46 -3.07 8.16
CA TYR A 47 5.88 -3.35 9.48
C TYR A 47 4.39 -3.02 9.58
N ASP A 48 3.70 -2.78 8.47
CA ASP A 48 2.27 -2.41 8.46
C ASP A 48 1.31 -3.61 8.29
N ILE A 49 1.81 -4.83 8.45
CA ILE A 49 1.03 -6.07 8.39
C ILE A 49 1.04 -6.77 9.74
N CYS A 50 -0.16 -7.15 10.21
CA CYS A 50 -0.34 -8.08 11.31
C CYS A 50 -0.68 -9.47 10.75
N SER A 51 0.05 -10.50 11.19
CA SER A 51 -0.19 -11.91 10.84
C SER A 51 -0.30 -12.70 12.12
N CYS A 52 -1.43 -13.36 12.33
CA CYS A 52 -1.64 -14.22 13.50
C CYS A 52 -0.91 -15.56 13.32
N PRO A 53 0.08 -15.90 14.16
CA PRO A 53 0.82 -17.15 14.04
C PRO A 53 0.00 -18.38 14.45
N HIS A 54 -1.18 -18.19 15.04
CA HIS A 54 -2.04 -19.27 15.53
C HIS A 54 -3.06 -19.74 14.50
N CYS A 55 -3.51 -18.84 13.61
CA CYS A 55 -4.59 -19.16 12.67
C CYS A 55 -4.37 -18.68 11.25
N GLY A 56 -3.27 -17.97 10.97
CA GLY A 56 -2.94 -17.48 9.62
C GLY A 56 -3.72 -16.23 9.18
N TYR A 57 -4.65 -15.70 9.99
CA TYR A 57 -5.33 -14.46 9.66
C TYR A 57 -4.32 -13.32 9.54
N THR A 58 -4.29 -12.68 8.36
CA THR A 58 -3.31 -11.65 8.02
C THR A 58 -4.02 -10.46 7.37
N ALA A 59 -3.76 -9.26 7.88
CA ALA A 59 -4.29 -8.02 7.32
C ALA A 59 -3.37 -6.83 7.64
N MET A 60 -3.51 -5.72 6.88
CA MET A 60 -2.86 -4.47 7.29
C MET A 60 -3.29 -4.07 8.70
N THR A 61 -2.37 -3.50 9.45
CA THR A 61 -2.54 -3.12 10.87
C THR A 61 -3.84 -2.35 11.10
N ARG A 62 -4.19 -1.44 10.20
CA ARG A 62 -5.42 -0.64 10.28
C ARG A 62 -6.71 -1.44 10.07
N PHE A 63 -6.66 -2.54 9.33
CA PHE A 63 -7.83 -3.38 9.04
C PHE A 63 -7.89 -4.63 9.90
N PHE A 64 -6.79 -5.01 10.53
CA PHE A 64 -6.69 -6.24 11.30
C PHE A 64 -7.76 -6.39 12.39
N PRO A 65 -8.09 -5.36 13.21
CA PRO A 65 -9.13 -5.49 14.21
C PRO A 65 -10.57 -5.44 13.66
N HIS A 66 -10.73 -4.96 12.41
CA HIS A 66 -12.04 -4.70 11.82
C HIS A 66 -12.46 -5.83 10.88
N ILE A 67 -13.03 -6.88 11.43
CA ILE A 67 -13.57 -8.03 10.68
C ILE A 67 -14.98 -8.35 11.17
N THR A 68 -15.92 -8.53 10.24
CA THR A 68 -17.30 -8.91 10.56
C THR A 68 -17.40 -10.42 10.86
N ASN A 69 -18.48 -10.85 11.51
CA ASN A 69 -18.71 -12.27 11.78
C ASN A 69 -18.73 -13.12 10.50
N VAL A 70 -19.34 -12.61 9.42
CA VAL A 70 -19.39 -13.29 8.11
C VAL A 70 -17.98 -13.43 7.53
N GLN A 71 -17.19 -12.36 7.57
CA GLN A 71 -15.81 -12.39 7.11
C GLN A 71 -14.93 -13.32 7.95
N SER A 72 -15.10 -13.31 9.27
CA SER A 72 -14.40 -14.22 10.19
C SER A 72 -14.70 -15.69 9.86
N LYS A 73 -15.97 -16.01 9.55
CA LYS A 73 -16.36 -17.36 9.10
C LYS A 73 -15.61 -17.77 7.84
N LEU A 74 -15.58 -16.90 6.80
CA LEU A 74 -14.86 -17.16 5.56
C LEU A 74 -13.36 -17.40 5.80
N ILE A 75 -12.74 -16.62 6.68
CA ILE A 75 -11.33 -16.80 7.06
C ILE A 75 -11.12 -18.14 7.78
N LYS A 76 -11.99 -18.49 8.72
CA LYS A 76 -11.91 -19.80 9.44
C LYS A 76 -12.00 -20.97 8.49
N GLU A 77 -12.95 -20.95 7.57
CA GLU A 77 -13.20 -22.05 6.61
C GLU A 77 -12.10 -22.19 5.56
N ASN A 78 -11.52 -21.09 5.08
CA ASN A 78 -10.64 -21.12 3.90
C ASN A 78 -9.16 -20.87 4.22
N ILE A 79 -8.84 -20.23 5.34
CA ILE A 79 -7.47 -19.96 5.77
C ILE A 79 -7.12 -20.81 6.98
N CYS A 80 -7.86 -20.66 8.10
CA CYS A 80 -7.48 -21.29 9.37
C CYS A 80 -7.51 -22.81 9.28
N SER A 81 -8.45 -23.41 8.53
CA SER A 81 -8.57 -24.86 8.34
C SER A 81 -7.37 -25.50 7.64
N LYS A 82 -6.60 -24.69 6.90
CA LYS A 82 -5.43 -25.14 6.12
C LYS A 82 -4.11 -24.59 6.67
N PHE A 83 -4.21 -23.75 7.71
CA PHE A 83 -3.03 -23.11 8.27
C PHE A 83 -2.29 -24.05 9.23
N HIS A 84 -1.01 -24.23 8.96
CA HIS A 84 -0.10 -24.93 9.85
C HIS A 84 0.78 -23.88 10.53
N ALA A 85 0.74 -23.85 11.86
CA ALA A 85 1.52 -22.90 12.63
C ALA A 85 3.01 -23.10 12.34
N GLN A 86 3.68 -22.04 11.91
CA GLN A 86 5.12 -22.04 11.73
C GLN A 86 5.80 -21.91 13.11
N ILE A 87 6.76 -22.79 13.37
CA ILE A 87 7.50 -22.84 14.63
C ILE A 87 8.74 -21.90 14.57
N GLU A 88 9.11 -21.46 13.37
CA GLU A 88 10.28 -20.59 13.19
C GLU A 88 10.07 -19.22 13.85
N PRO A 89 11.06 -18.74 14.62
CA PRO A 89 11.00 -17.43 15.22
C PRO A 89 11.01 -16.34 14.15
N GLU A 90 10.16 -15.34 14.32
CA GLU A 90 10.14 -14.15 13.45
C GLU A 90 11.50 -13.44 13.46
N PRO A 91 12.10 -13.10 12.30
CA PRO A 91 13.39 -12.44 12.23
C PRO A 91 13.37 -11.10 12.98
N ALA A 92 14.50 -10.69 13.55
CA ALA A 92 14.59 -9.43 14.31
C ALA A 92 14.15 -8.21 13.49
N VAL A 93 14.52 -8.20 12.21
CA VAL A 93 14.18 -7.15 11.22
C VAL A 93 13.63 -7.82 9.97
N TYR A 94 12.57 -7.25 9.40
CA TYR A 94 12.03 -7.73 8.12
C TYR A 94 12.84 -7.15 6.95
N ASP A 95 13.32 -8.03 6.07
CA ASP A 95 13.75 -7.66 4.73
C ASP A 95 12.55 -7.39 3.80
N TYR A 96 12.80 -7.07 2.55
CA TYR A 96 11.74 -6.84 1.58
C TYR A 96 11.00 -8.12 1.19
N ASP A 97 11.66 -9.26 1.16
CA ASP A 97 11.04 -10.53 0.79
C ASP A 97 10.03 -10.97 1.85
N ARG A 98 10.42 -10.92 3.11
CA ARG A 98 9.50 -11.19 4.22
C ARG A 98 8.32 -10.20 4.25
N ALA A 99 8.58 -8.92 4.00
CA ALA A 99 7.51 -7.93 3.93
C ALA A 99 6.55 -8.22 2.78
N LEU A 100 7.06 -8.48 1.57
CA LEU A 100 6.27 -8.83 0.39
C LEU A 100 5.42 -10.07 0.61
N GLU A 101 5.98 -11.14 1.20
CA GLU A 101 5.24 -12.34 1.58
C GLU A 101 4.04 -12.00 2.47
N ARG A 102 4.27 -11.23 3.54
CA ARG A 102 3.21 -10.81 4.48
C ARG A 102 2.12 -9.97 3.81
N TYR A 103 2.48 -9.08 2.89
CA TYR A 103 1.51 -8.30 2.13
C TYR A 103 0.71 -9.14 1.13
N LYS A 104 1.35 -10.10 0.45
CA LYS A 104 0.66 -11.05 -0.44
C LYS A 104 -0.32 -11.92 0.35
N LEU A 105 0.06 -12.38 1.54
CA LEU A 105 -0.86 -13.07 2.46
C LEU A 105 -2.03 -12.16 2.90
N SER A 106 -1.77 -10.89 3.20
CA SER A 106 -2.82 -9.92 3.52
C SER A 106 -3.78 -9.72 2.36
N LEU A 107 -3.28 -9.60 1.14
CA LEU A 107 -4.10 -9.49 -0.08
C LEU A 107 -4.97 -10.73 -0.27
N PHE A 108 -4.38 -11.92 -0.12
CA PHE A 108 -5.11 -13.19 -0.21
C PHE A 108 -6.23 -13.28 0.84
N ASN A 109 -5.94 -12.93 2.10
CA ASN A 109 -6.94 -12.88 3.16
C ASN A 109 -8.05 -11.87 2.84
N THR A 110 -7.71 -10.71 2.26
CA THR A 110 -8.68 -9.69 1.87
C THR A 110 -9.61 -10.18 0.77
N ILE A 111 -9.09 -10.97 -0.18
CA ILE A 111 -9.89 -11.61 -1.23
C ILE A 111 -10.82 -12.66 -0.62
N VAL A 112 -10.31 -13.55 0.21
CA VAL A 112 -11.06 -14.63 0.86
C VAL A 112 -12.21 -14.08 1.72
N LYS A 113 -11.94 -13.07 2.54
CA LYS A 113 -12.98 -12.44 3.38
C LYS A 113 -13.95 -11.55 2.60
N LYS A 114 -13.82 -11.44 1.26
CA LYS A 114 -14.59 -10.52 0.40
C LYS A 114 -14.50 -9.08 0.91
N GLY A 115 -13.27 -8.63 1.23
CA GLY A 115 -12.99 -7.28 1.69
C GLY A 115 -13.28 -6.22 0.63
N LYS A 116 -13.31 -4.95 1.05
CA LYS A 116 -13.58 -3.80 0.18
C LYS A 116 -12.62 -3.73 -1.01
N THR A 117 -13.09 -3.16 -2.12
CA THR A 117 -12.25 -2.93 -3.30
C THR A 117 -11.07 -2.03 -2.98
N SER A 118 -11.30 -0.98 -2.19
CA SER A 118 -10.24 -0.07 -1.72
C SER A 118 -9.18 -0.78 -0.88
N GLU A 119 -9.56 -1.71 0.00
CA GLU A 119 -8.60 -2.47 0.81
C GLU A 119 -7.67 -3.31 -0.07
N LYS A 120 -8.22 -3.98 -1.10
CA LYS A 120 -7.43 -4.73 -2.09
C LYS A 120 -6.50 -3.81 -2.88
N ALA A 121 -7.04 -2.72 -3.42
CA ALA A 121 -6.28 -1.75 -4.21
C ALA A 121 -5.13 -1.11 -3.40
N TYR A 122 -5.39 -0.72 -2.16
CA TYR A 122 -4.38 -0.13 -1.31
C TYR A 122 -3.30 -1.13 -0.88
N THR A 123 -3.67 -2.40 -0.70
CA THR A 123 -2.70 -3.48 -0.46
C THR A 123 -1.81 -3.67 -1.68
N CYS A 124 -2.37 -3.70 -2.90
CA CYS A 124 -1.60 -3.76 -4.15
C CYS A 124 -0.64 -2.58 -4.30
N LEU A 125 -1.09 -1.35 -4.00
CA LEU A 125 -0.25 -0.17 -4.04
C LEU A 125 0.97 -0.29 -3.11
N LYS A 126 0.75 -0.77 -1.89
CA LYS A 126 1.85 -0.97 -0.94
C LYS A 126 2.80 -2.10 -1.36
N ILE A 127 2.30 -3.15 -2.01
CA ILE A 127 3.15 -4.18 -2.60
C ILE A 127 4.02 -3.58 -3.72
N ALA A 128 3.45 -2.76 -4.60
CA ALA A 128 4.21 -2.06 -5.63
C ALA A 128 5.32 -1.19 -5.02
N TRP A 129 5.01 -0.41 -3.99
CA TRP A 129 5.99 0.39 -3.26
C TRP A 129 7.11 -0.45 -2.60
N LEU A 130 6.79 -1.64 -2.09
CA LEU A 130 7.80 -2.55 -1.54
C LEU A 130 8.71 -3.12 -2.62
N TYR A 131 8.20 -3.46 -3.81
CA TYR A 131 9.02 -3.87 -4.94
C TYR A 131 9.95 -2.75 -5.40
N ARG A 132 9.46 -1.50 -5.47
CA ARG A 132 10.30 -0.32 -5.73
C ARG A 132 11.41 -0.19 -4.68
N GLY A 133 11.06 -0.30 -3.41
CA GLY A 133 12.04 -0.26 -2.31
C GLY A 133 13.06 -1.39 -2.37
N LYS A 134 12.64 -2.59 -2.74
CA LYS A 134 13.53 -3.74 -2.95
C LYS A 134 14.52 -3.45 -4.09
N ALA A 135 14.02 -2.96 -5.24
CA ALA A 135 14.87 -2.60 -6.38
C ALA A 135 15.93 -1.54 -6.03
N GLU A 136 15.56 -0.56 -5.19
CA GLU A 136 16.48 0.50 -4.73
C GLU A 136 17.63 -0.01 -3.86
N THR A 137 17.55 -1.24 -3.31
CA THR A 137 18.62 -1.85 -2.51
C THR A 137 19.55 -2.76 -3.29
N MET A 138 19.28 -2.97 -4.57
CA MET A 138 20.04 -3.87 -5.44
C MET A 138 21.19 -3.14 -6.14
N ASP A 139 22.27 -3.86 -6.40
CA ASP A 139 23.43 -3.31 -7.11
C ASP A 139 23.17 -3.31 -8.62
N ALA A 140 22.97 -2.13 -9.19
CA ALA A 140 22.77 -1.94 -10.61
C ALA A 140 24.05 -2.11 -11.47
N ALA A 141 25.22 -2.29 -10.85
CA ALA A 141 26.48 -2.49 -11.57
C ALA A 141 26.66 -3.93 -12.04
N THR A 142 26.03 -4.91 -11.38
CA THR A 142 26.12 -6.33 -11.72
C THR A 142 25.00 -6.78 -12.66
N GLU A 143 25.22 -7.81 -13.48
CA GLU A 143 24.19 -8.35 -14.38
C GLU A 143 23.06 -9.02 -13.57
N GLU A 144 23.40 -9.72 -12.50
CA GLU A 144 22.41 -10.30 -11.59
C GLU A 144 21.56 -9.21 -10.94
N GLY A 145 22.18 -8.12 -10.50
CA GLY A 145 21.47 -6.98 -9.93
C GLY A 145 20.55 -6.28 -10.94
N LYS A 146 20.99 -6.08 -12.18
CA LYS A 146 20.15 -5.55 -13.26
C LYS A 146 18.94 -6.45 -13.54
N ALA A 147 19.14 -7.76 -13.62
CA ALA A 147 18.06 -8.73 -13.82
C ALA A 147 17.05 -8.71 -12.67
N ALA A 148 17.53 -8.68 -11.43
CA ALA A 148 16.69 -8.62 -10.23
C ALA A 148 15.91 -7.30 -10.14
N ILE A 149 16.53 -6.17 -10.51
CA ILE A 149 15.86 -4.85 -10.61
C ILE A 149 14.77 -4.89 -11.67
N ALA A 150 15.04 -5.49 -12.84
CA ALA A 150 14.05 -5.61 -13.92
C ALA A 150 12.83 -6.43 -13.49
N GLU A 151 13.03 -7.55 -12.78
CA GLU A 151 11.94 -8.35 -12.24
C GLU A 151 11.15 -7.59 -11.17
N CYS A 152 11.81 -6.87 -10.26
CA CYS A 152 11.13 -6.01 -9.30
C CYS A 152 10.28 -4.92 -9.97
N LYS A 153 10.77 -4.29 -11.04
CA LYS A 153 10.01 -3.29 -11.79
C LYS A 153 8.79 -3.88 -12.49
N LYS A 154 8.91 -5.09 -13.03
CA LYS A 154 7.79 -5.80 -13.65
C LYS A 154 6.70 -6.13 -12.63
N GLU A 155 7.07 -6.64 -11.46
CA GLU A 155 6.14 -6.90 -10.37
C GLU A 155 5.53 -5.60 -9.81
N GLU A 156 6.35 -4.55 -9.63
CA GLU A 156 5.86 -3.23 -9.24
C GLU A 156 4.76 -2.75 -10.19
N GLU A 157 5.01 -2.79 -11.50
CA GLU A 157 4.05 -2.35 -12.51
C GLU A 157 2.76 -3.17 -12.47
N ALA A 158 2.85 -4.49 -12.33
CA ALA A 158 1.70 -5.37 -12.26
C ALA A 158 0.80 -5.05 -11.05
N PHE A 159 1.38 -4.82 -9.87
CA PHE A 159 0.63 -4.44 -8.68
C PHE A 159 0.17 -2.99 -8.70
N TYR A 160 0.96 -2.09 -9.28
CA TYR A 160 0.59 -0.68 -9.44
C TYR A 160 -0.64 -0.52 -10.34
N LYS A 161 -0.70 -1.30 -11.43
CA LYS A 161 -1.87 -1.35 -12.32
C LYS A 161 -3.13 -1.85 -11.59
N GLN A 162 -3.01 -2.93 -10.82
CA GLN A 162 -4.12 -3.44 -10.02
C GLN A 162 -4.59 -2.43 -8.97
N ALA A 163 -3.65 -1.69 -8.37
CA ALA A 163 -3.95 -0.63 -7.44
C ALA A 163 -4.71 0.52 -8.11
N TYR A 164 -4.27 0.95 -9.28
CA TYR A 164 -4.92 2.00 -10.07
C TYR A 164 -6.36 1.64 -10.44
N ASP A 165 -6.55 0.49 -11.09
CA ASP A 165 -7.87 0.05 -11.52
C ASP A 165 -8.82 -0.18 -10.33
N GLY A 166 -8.30 -0.78 -9.26
CA GLY A 166 -9.06 -1.01 -8.03
C GLY A 166 -9.42 0.30 -7.31
N MET A 167 -8.52 1.28 -7.28
CA MET A 167 -8.80 2.57 -6.64
C MET A 167 -9.81 3.40 -7.44
N LEU A 168 -9.74 3.40 -8.78
CA LEU A 168 -10.77 4.01 -9.64
C LEU A 168 -12.15 3.41 -9.38
N LYS A 169 -12.23 2.07 -9.23
CA LYS A 169 -13.49 1.40 -8.89
C LYS A 169 -13.94 1.76 -7.48
N ALA A 170 -13.04 1.84 -6.53
CA ALA A 170 -13.38 2.16 -5.14
C ALA A 170 -14.00 3.56 -5.01
N VAL A 171 -13.47 4.59 -5.67
CA VAL A 171 -14.02 5.95 -5.59
C VAL A 171 -15.42 6.06 -6.19
N SER A 172 -15.81 5.15 -7.07
CA SER A 172 -17.17 5.11 -7.66
C SER A 172 -18.17 4.30 -6.84
N THR A 173 -17.72 3.50 -5.86
CA THR A 173 -18.57 2.54 -5.14
C THR A 173 -18.51 2.63 -3.62
N GLU A 174 -17.53 3.34 -3.09
CA GLU A 174 -17.29 3.44 -1.64
C GLU A 174 -17.33 4.91 -1.19
N MET A 175 -17.76 5.11 0.04
CA MET A 175 -17.76 6.44 0.67
C MET A 175 -16.41 6.77 1.28
N PHE A 176 -16.04 8.06 1.26
CA PHE A 176 -14.87 8.57 1.98
C PHE A 176 -15.08 8.58 3.51
N PRO A 177 -14.01 8.38 4.30
CA PRO A 177 -12.62 8.22 3.89
C PRO A 177 -12.32 6.82 3.32
N ILE A 178 -11.55 6.76 2.21
CA ILE A 178 -11.10 5.52 1.58
C ILE A 178 -9.73 5.15 2.13
N CYS A 179 -9.62 4.00 2.76
CA CYS A 179 -8.39 3.56 3.44
C CYS A 179 -7.81 4.63 4.39
N GLY A 180 -8.68 5.43 5.01
CA GLY A 180 -8.31 6.53 5.92
C GLY A 180 -7.73 7.76 5.21
N MET A 181 -7.86 7.84 3.89
CA MET A 181 -7.52 9.00 3.08
C MET A 181 -8.79 9.80 2.75
N ASP A 182 -8.70 11.11 2.85
CA ASP A 182 -9.75 12.01 2.36
C ASP A 182 -9.80 12.02 0.83
N GLN A 183 -10.83 12.65 0.27
CA GLN A 183 -11.03 12.71 -1.17
C GLN A 183 -9.84 13.38 -1.87
N GLY A 184 -9.35 14.51 -1.37
CA GLY A 184 -8.23 15.21 -1.99
C GLY A 184 -6.96 14.37 -2.08
N THR A 185 -6.68 13.56 -1.05
CA THR A 185 -5.54 12.65 -1.03
C THR A 185 -5.69 11.52 -2.04
N VAL A 186 -6.88 10.93 -2.16
CA VAL A 186 -7.16 9.86 -3.13
C VAL A 186 -7.14 10.41 -4.56
N ASP A 187 -7.74 11.58 -4.79
CA ASP A 187 -7.74 12.24 -6.11
C ASP A 187 -6.32 12.58 -6.57
N TYR A 188 -5.47 13.07 -5.65
CA TYR A 188 -4.05 13.33 -5.95
C TYR A 188 -3.29 12.05 -6.30
N LEU A 189 -3.48 10.98 -5.52
CA LEU A 189 -2.88 9.67 -5.79
C LEU A 189 -3.31 9.15 -7.16
N LEU A 190 -4.61 9.19 -7.46
CA LEU A 190 -5.15 8.77 -8.76
C LEU A 190 -4.66 9.66 -9.91
N ALA A 191 -4.51 10.96 -9.69
CA ALA A 191 -3.93 11.85 -10.70
C ALA A 191 -2.48 11.46 -11.03
N THR A 192 -1.66 11.19 -10.00
CA THR A 192 -0.28 10.72 -10.16
C THR A 192 -0.22 9.40 -10.94
N MET A 193 -1.06 8.43 -10.57
CA MET A 193 -1.16 7.14 -11.26
C MET A 193 -1.67 7.31 -12.70
N SER A 194 -2.60 8.23 -12.94
CA SER A 194 -3.12 8.54 -14.29
C SER A 194 -2.03 9.11 -15.20
N ILE A 195 -1.15 9.96 -14.67
CA ILE A 195 0.00 10.47 -15.41
C ILE A 195 0.96 9.34 -15.78
N HIS A 196 1.24 8.42 -14.85
CA HIS A 196 2.06 7.23 -15.10
C HIS A 196 1.53 6.42 -16.30
N TYR A 197 0.20 6.28 -16.40
CA TYR A 197 -0.46 5.60 -17.53
C TYR A 197 -0.80 6.53 -18.71
N LYS A 198 -0.24 7.73 -18.77
CA LYS A 198 -0.46 8.73 -19.84
C LYS A 198 -1.95 9.09 -20.03
N LYS A 199 -2.77 8.92 -18.99
CA LYS A 199 -4.20 9.30 -18.98
C LYS A 199 -4.35 10.74 -18.50
N TYR A 200 -3.80 11.67 -19.27
CA TYR A 200 -3.68 13.08 -18.89
C TYR A 200 -5.03 13.79 -18.71
N ASP A 201 -6.08 13.37 -19.45
CA ASP A 201 -7.42 13.93 -19.27
C ASP A 201 -8.02 13.59 -17.91
N VAL A 202 -7.81 12.35 -17.44
CA VAL A 202 -8.24 11.92 -16.10
C VAL A 202 -7.46 12.67 -15.03
N ALA A 203 -6.14 12.75 -15.18
CA ALA A 203 -5.29 13.49 -14.26
C ALA A 203 -5.70 14.96 -14.15
N SER A 204 -5.92 15.64 -15.28
CA SER A 204 -6.33 17.04 -15.33
C SER A 204 -7.65 17.29 -14.60
N LYS A 205 -8.65 16.41 -14.77
CA LYS A 205 -9.95 16.52 -14.08
C LYS A 205 -9.80 16.38 -12.56
N LEU A 206 -9.04 15.38 -12.11
CA LEU A 206 -8.78 15.15 -10.68
C LEU A 206 -8.04 16.33 -10.04
N LEU A 207 -7.00 16.84 -10.69
CA LEU A 207 -6.23 17.99 -10.20
C LEU A 207 -7.07 19.26 -10.17
N ALA A 208 -7.91 19.50 -11.18
CA ALA A 208 -8.85 20.62 -11.17
C ALA A 208 -9.84 20.53 -10.00
N GLY A 209 -10.35 19.33 -9.70
CA GLY A 209 -11.21 19.08 -8.54
C GLY A 209 -10.53 19.42 -7.21
N ILE A 210 -9.27 19.01 -7.01
CA ILE A 210 -8.50 19.35 -5.80
C ILE A 210 -8.32 20.87 -5.67
N LEU A 211 -7.95 21.55 -6.76
CA LEU A 211 -7.72 23.00 -6.74
C LEU A 211 -8.99 23.79 -6.45
N ALA A 212 -10.13 23.34 -6.96
CA ALA A 212 -11.45 23.95 -6.72
C ALA A 212 -12.05 23.62 -5.34
N SER A 213 -11.56 22.59 -4.67
CA SER A 213 -12.10 22.11 -3.40
C SER A 213 -11.91 23.14 -2.29
N ASN A 214 -12.97 23.39 -1.51
CA ASN A 214 -12.91 24.23 -0.30
C ASN A 214 -12.38 23.47 0.93
N THR A 215 -12.34 22.13 0.88
CA THR A 215 -11.89 21.26 1.97
C THR A 215 -10.43 20.81 1.82
N ALA A 216 -9.86 20.89 0.61
CA ALA A 216 -8.47 20.54 0.38
C ALA A 216 -7.52 21.53 1.05
N GLY A 217 -6.62 21.01 1.89
CA GLY A 217 -5.61 21.83 2.58
C GLY A 217 -4.60 22.45 1.60
N ARG A 218 -3.99 23.59 2.01
CA ARG A 218 -3.02 24.36 1.20
C ARG A 218 -1.92 23.45 0.63
N GLN A 219 -1.29 22.64 1.46
CA GLN A 219 -0.21 21.74 1.02
C GLN A 219 -0.65 20.76 -0.10
N MET A 220 -1.89 20.27 -0.05
CA MET A 220 -2.43 19.41 -1.10
C MET A 220 -2.68 20.19 -2.39
N LYS A 221 -3.17 21.43 -2.29
CA LYS A 221 -3.35 22.31 -3.46
C LYS A 221 -2.01 22.66 -4.12
N ASP A 222 -0.98 22.97 -3.32
CA ASP A 222 0.36 23.26 -3.84
C ASP A 222 0.93 22.06 -4.60
N LYS A 223 0.80 20.84 -4.05
CA LYS A 223 1.17 19.61 -4.74
C LYS A 223 0.38 19.38 -6.03
N ALA A 224 -0.93 19.64 -6.02
CA ALA A 224 -1.78 19.49 -7.18
C ALA A 224 -1.43 20.51 -8.28
N LEU A 225 -1.05 21.72 -7.92
CA LEU A 225 -0.60 22.75 -8.86
C LEU A 225 0.68 22.32 -9.58
N ASN A 226 1.70 21.88 -8.82
CA ASN A 226 2.95 21.40 -9.39
C ASN A 226 2.73 20.23 -10.36
N LEU A 227 1.87 19.28 -9.97
CA LEU A 227 1.57 18.14 -10.82
C LEU A 227 0.79 18.54 -12.09
N LYS A 228 -0.08 19.56 -12.00
CA LYS A 228 -0.79 20.11 -13.16
C LYS A 228 0.17 20.76 -14.16
N GLU A 229 1.20 21.46 -13.70
CA GLU A 229 2.22 22.04 -14.58
C GLU A 229 2.98 20.94 -15.34
N GLU A 230 3.30 19.82 -14.68
CA GLU A 230 3.90 18.66 -15.35
C GLU A 230 2.98 18.10 -16.45
N VAL A 231 1.69 17.93 -16.17
CA VAL A 231 0.71 17.47 -17.18
C VAL A 231 0.65 18.38 -18.38
N VAL A 232 0.61 19.70 -18.14
CA VAL A 232 0.58 20.70 -19.24
C VAL A 232 1.86 20.63 -20.07
N ALA A 233 3.02 20.45 -19.44
CA ALA A 233 4.31 20.30 -20.14
C ALA A 233 4.33 19.03 -21.02
N GLU A 234 3.84 17.91 -20.53
CA GLU A 234 3.77 16.65 -21.29
C GLU A 234 2.79 16.75 -22.49
N LEU A 235 1.63 17.37 -22.29
CA LEU A 235 0.65 17.60 -23.37
C LEU A 235 1.19 18.51 -24.48
N LYS A 236 2.04 19.50 -24.14
CA LYS A 236 2.70 20.36 -25.13
C LYS A 236 3.73 19.60 -25.96
N LYS A 237 4.53 18.73 -25.33
CA LYS A 237 5.53 17.88 -26.02
C LYS A 237 4.88 16.91 -27.03
N GLY A 238 3.68 16.40 -26.73
CA GLY A 238 2.97 15.46 -27.62
C GLY A 238 2.25 16.12 -28.80
N ARG A 239 2.24 17.47 -28.88
CA ARG A 239 1.60 18.24 -29.96
C ARG A 239 2.59 18.85 -30.97
N GLY A 240 3.88 18.75 -30.73
CA GLY A 240 4.97 19.14 -31.63
C GLY A 240 5.62 17.92 -32.26
#